data_4ee9b3192b34e309b6afba40eb3c211d
#
_entry.id   4ee9b3192b34e309b6afba40eb3c211d
#
_cell.length_a   1.000
_cell.length_b   1.000
_cell.length_c   1.000
_cell.angle_alpha   90.00
_cell.angle_beta   90.00
_cell.angle_gamma   90.00
#
_symmetry.space_group_name_H-M   'P 1'
#
loop_
_entity.id
_entity.type
_entity.pdbx_description
1 polymer ?
#
loop_
_entity_poly.entity_id
_entity_poly.type
_entity_poly.pdbx_seq_one_letter_code
_entity_poly.pdbx_strand_id
1 'polypeptide(L)'
;IAVKIMTRLSTFRKESAFSTWVYRIAVNHLKDCRTHQFANAPFSFEMYGADIVDERAKDVPDLSEGVDRGMLARELKLSCTNVMLQCLDADSRCAYVLGTMFKVDSVTAGDVLGITPEAYRQRLSRARKTVAEFLGAYCQHGGAETCSCERRVNFAIATHRLAPHNLEY
;
A
#
# COMPACT_ATOMS: atom_id res chain seq x y z
N ILE A 1 3.69 -13.37 8.90
CA ILE A 1 2.36 -13.98 8.56
C ILE A 1 2.54 -15.46 8.29
N ALA A 2 3.46 -15.90 7.38
CA ALA A 2 3.66 -17.30 7.01
C ALA A 2 3.87 -18.22 8.24
N VAL A 3 4.75 -17.85 9.16
CA VAL A 3 4.98 -18.58 10.41
C VAL A 3 3.69 -18.73 11.23
N LYS A 4 2.87 -17.65 11.35
CA LYS A 4 1.57 -17.72 12.06
C LYS A 4 0.57 -18.66 11.38
N ILE A 5 0.59 -18.75 10.05
CA ILE A 5 -0.25 -19.68 9.30
C ILE A 5 0.19 -21.11 9.59
N MET A 6 1.49 -21.39 9.48
CA MET A 6 2.06 -22.74 9.72
C MET A 6 1.79 -23.23 11.14
N THR A 7 2.05 -22.40 12.14
CA THR A 7 1.86 -22.75 13.56
C THR A 7 0.41 -22.92 13.97
N ARG A 8 -0.54 -22.34 13.21
CA ARG A 8 -1.98 -22.44 13.46
C ARG A 8 -2.72 -23.36 12.53
N LEU A 9 -2.02 -24.09 11.64
CA LEU A 9 -2.66 -24.95 10.65
C LEU A 9 -3.58 -26.00 11.28
N SER A 10 -3.22 -26.54 12.45
CA SER A 10 -4.04 -27.50 13.21
C SER A 10 -5.36 -26.91 13.73
N THR A 11 -5.49 -25.57 13.77
CA THR A 11 -6.73 -24.91 14.20
C THR A 11 -7.72 -24.67 13.06
N PHE A 12 -7.36 -25.02 11.83
CA PHE A 12 -8.26 -24.90 10.67
C PHE A 12 -9.35 -25.97 10.71
N ARG A 13 -10.57 -25.58 11.06
CA ARG A 13 -11.72 -26.48 11.23
C ARG A 13 -12.51 -26.77 9.97
N LYS A 14 -12.09 -26.28 8.80
CA LYS A 14 -12.78 -26.41 7.50
C LYS A 14 -14.20 -25.80 7.48
N GLU A 15 -14.50 -24.89 8.40
CA GLU A 15 -15.80 -24.16 8.44
C GLU A 15 -15.88 -23.03 7.39
N SER A 16 -14.77 -22.71 6.74
CA SER A 16 -14.67 -21.75 5.63
C SER A 16 -13.63 -22.22 4.64
N ALA A 17 -13.51 -21.56 3.48
CA ALA A 17 -12.41 -21.79 2.55
C ALA A 17 -11.06 -21.53 3.25
N PHE A 18 -10.04 -22.31 2.90
CA PHE A 18 -8.70 -22.15 3.48
C PHE A 18 -8.15 -20.72 3.27
N SER A 19 -8.36 -20.13 2.10
CA SER A 19 -8.01 -18.75 1.79
C SER A 19 -8.66 -17.74 2.74
N THR A 20 -9.94 -17.91 3.06
CA THR A 20 -10.67 -17.07 4.03
C THR A 20 -10.03 -17.12 5.41
N TRP A 21 -9.70 -18.32 5.87
CA TRP A 21 -9.00 -18.51 7.15
C TRP A 21 -7.61 -17.85 7.15
N VAL A 22 -6.86 -17.99 6.06
CA VAL A 22 -5.55 -17.33 5.89
C VAL A 22 -5.69 -15.81 5.91
N TYR A 23 -6.68 -15.24 5.20
CA TYR A 23 -6.94 -13.80 5.20
C TYR A 23 -7.27 -13.28 6.60
N ARG A 24 -8.08 -14.01 7.41
CA ARG A 24 -8.37 -13.63 8.80
C ARG A 24 -7.09 -13.57 9.65
N ILE A 25 -6.19 -14.56 9.52
CA ILE A 25 -4.89 -14.53 10.23
C ILE A 25 -4.06 -13.31 9.81
N ALA A 26 -3.98 -13.05 8.50
CA ALA A 26 -3.21 -11.94 7.95
C ALA A 26 -3.75 -10.58 8.43
N VAL A 27 -5.06 -10.36 8.30
CA VAL A 27 -5.72 -9.11 8.71
C VAL A 27 -5.54 -8.84 10.21
N ASN A 28 -5.77 -9.85 11.05
CA ASN A 28 -5.61 -9.71 12.49
C ASN A 28 -4.15 -9.41 12.85
N HIS A 29 -3.19 -10.10 12.22
CA HIS A 29 -1.78 -9.81 12.44
C HIS A 29 -1.40 -8.38 12.03
N LEU A 30 -1.88 -7.89 10.90
CA LEU A 30 -1.60 -6.52 10.43
C LEU A 30 -2.25 -5.47 11.35
N LYS A 31 -3.44 -5.74 11.89
CA LYS A 31 -4.07 -4.89 12.90
C LYS A 31 -3.24 -4.82 14.19
N ASP A 32 -2.76 -5.96 14.67
CA ASP A 32 -1.94 -6.07 15.89
C ASP A 32 -0.59 -5.32 15.71
N CYS A 33 0.10 -5.51 14.58
CA CYS A 33 1.38 -4.87 14.30
C CYS A 33 1.30 -3.34 14.31
N ARG A 34 0.19 -2.76 13.86
CA ARG A 34 -0.01 -1.31 13.84
C ARG A 34 0.00 -0.68 15.23
N THR A 35 -0.51 -1.38 16.23
CA THR A 35 -0.57 -0.88 17.60
C THR A 35 0.84 -0.64 18.18
N HIS A 36 1.85 -1.31 17.66
CA HIS A 36 3.21 -1.27 18.18
C HIS A 36 4.21 -0.43 17.37
N GLN A 37 4.05 -0.30 16.05
CA GLN A 37 5.09 0.27 15.18
C GLN A 37 4.79 1.68 14.63
N PHE A 38 3.52 2.10 14.50
CA PHE A 38 3.14 3.32 13.80
C PHE A 38 2.28 4.28 14.62
N ALA A 39 2.23 4.13 15.94
CA ALA A 39 1.42 4.96 16.82
C ALA A 39 1.83 6.45 16.83
N ASN A 40 3.09 6.77 16.46
CA ASN A 40 3.67 8.08 16.69
C ASN A 40 3.70 9.05 15.50
N ALA A 41 3.43 8.60 14.27
CA ALA A 41 3.29 9.49 13.11
C ALA A 41 2.46 8.82 11.99
N PRO A 42 1.15 8.99 11.95
CA PRO A 42 0.34 8.47 10.84
C PRO A 42 0.69 9.25 9.56
N PHE A 43 1.08 8.52 8.50
CA PHE A 43 1.15 9.09 7.16
C PHE A 43 -0.25 9.56 6.73
N SER A 44 -0.32 10.73 6.10
CA SER A 44 -1.56 11.24 5.52
C SER A 44 -1.37 11.54 4.03
N PHE A 45 -2.47 11.53 3.27
CA PHE A 45 -2.43 11.93 1.87
C PHE A 45 -2.00 13.39 1.68
N GLU A 46 -2.29 14.26 2.65
CA GLU A 46 -1.84 15.66 2.64
C GLU A 46 -0.32 15.76 2.76
N MET A 47 0.27 15.06 3.74
CA MET A 47 1.74 15.01 3.90
C MET A 47 2.42 14.40 2.66
N TYR A 48 1.83 13.36 2.11
CA TYR A 48 2.40 12.72 0.92
C TYR A 48 2.27 13.60 -0.32
N GLY A 49 1.16 14.31 -0.48
CA GLY A 49 0.99 15.31 -1.54
C GLY A 49 2.00 16.44 -1.44
N ALA A 50 2.22 16.98 -0.23
CA ALA A 50 3.25 18.00 0.01
C ALA A 50 4.66 17.51 -0.35
N ASP A 51 5.01 16.25 -0.03
CA ASP A 51 6.27 15.64 -0.44
C ASP A 51 6.41 15.52 -1.97
N ILE A 52 5.33 15.22 -2.68
CA ILE A 52 5.35 15.10 -4.15
C ILE A 52 5.64 16.44 -4.81
N VAL A 53 5.10 17.54 -4.30
CA VAL A 53 5.30 18.89 -4.86
C VAL A 53 6.55 19.59 -4.34
N ASP A 54 7.38 18.93 -3.54
CA ASP A 54 8.61 19.49 -2.99
C ASP A 54 9.57 19.91 -4.12
N GLU A 55 9.86 21.20 -4.19
CA GLU A 55 10.76 21.79 -5.19
C GLU A 55 12.19 21.22 -5.14
N ARG A 56 12.64 20.72 -3.98
CA ARG A 56 13.95 20.08 -3.82
C ARG A 56 14.13 18.85 -4.69
N ALA A 57 13.04 18.26 -5.14
CA ALA A 57 13.08 17.10 -6.06
C ALA A 57 13.57 17.45 -7.47
N LYS A 58 13.63 18.74 -7.85
CA LYS A 58 13.98 19.17 -9.21
C LYS A 58 15.48 19.21 -9.51
N ASP A 59 16.28 19.47 -8.50
CA ASP A 59 17.73 19.75 -8.66
C ASP A 59 18.65 18.63 -8.16
N VAL A 60 18.15 17.40 -8.09
CA VAL A 60 18.94 16.26 -7.62
C VAL A 60 19.76 15.71 -8.80
N PRO A 61 21.10 15.57 -8.64
CA PRO A 61 21.95 14.98 -9.67
C PRO A 61 21.57 13.50 -9.93
N ASP A 62 22.13 12.93 -11.00
CA ASP A 62 21.91 11.50 -11.26
C ASP A 62 22.64 10.64 -10.22
N LEU A 63 21.87 9.87 -9.48
CA LEU A 63 22.29 8.97 -8.41
C LEU A 63 21.99 7.50 -8.75
N SER A 64 21.66 7.19 -10.02
CA SER A 64 21.28 5.83 -10.43
C SER A 64 22.44 4.82 -10.41
N GLU A 65 23.69 5.31 -10.35
CA GLU A 65 24.92 4.50 -10.28
C GLU A 65 25.01 3.44 -11.40
N GLY A 66 24.47 3.77 -12.59
CA GLY A 66 24.47 2.88 -13.75
C GLY A 66 23.35 1.82 -13.74
N VAL A 67 22.48 1.81 -12.75
CA VAL A 67 21.30 0.93 -12.72
C VAL A 67 20.24 1.47 -13.68
N ASP A 68 19.56 0.56 -14.37
CA ASP A 68 18.50 0.91 -15.33
C ASP A 68 17.41 1.76 -14.67
N ARG A 69 17.17 2.95 -15.21
CA ARG A 69 16.22 3.92 -14.68
C ARG A 69 14.78 3.41 -14.68
N GLY A 70 14.43 2.57 -15.66
CA GLY A 70 13.11 1.95 -15.73
C GLY A 70 12.89 0.93 -14.60
N MET A 71 13.94 0.20 -14.19
CA MET A 71 13.88 -0.70 -13.02
C MET A 71 13.68 0.12 -11.74
N LEU A 72 14.48 1.17 -11.55
CA LEU A 72 14.37 2.07 -10.40
C LEU A 72 12.98 2.74 -10.31
N ALA A 73 12.42 3.14 -11.46
CA ALA A 73 11.08 3.72 -11.52
C ALA A 73 9.99 2.70 -11.15
N ARG A 74 10.14 1.43 -11.53
CA ARG A 74 9.22 0.35 -11.11
C ARG A 74 9.26 0.11 -9.61
N GLU A 75 10.46 0.01 -9.05
CA GLU A 75 10.66 -0.13 -7.61
C GLU A 75 10.03 1.05 -6.85
N LEU A 76 10.30 2.27 -7.31
CA LEU A 76 9.69 3.47 -6.73
C LEU A 76 8.17 3.45 -6.80
N LYS A 77 7.57 2.95 -7.90
CA LYS A 77 6.11 2.81 -8.03
C LYS A 77 5.53 1.88 -6.96
N LEU A 78 6.19 0.77 -6.64
CA LEU A 78 5.78 -0.14 -5.58
C LEU A 78 5.89 0.52 -4.20
N SER A 79 7.00 1.20 -3.94
CA SER A 79 7.18 1.99 -2.74
C SER A 79 6.10 3.06 -2.57
N CYS A 80 5.77 3.83 -3.63
CA CYS A 80 4.68 4.79 -3.65
C CYS A 80 3.32 4.14 -3.32
N THR A 81 3.05 2.95 -3.87
CA THR A 81 1.82 2.21 -3.57
C THR A 81 1.74 1.86 -2.09
N ASN A 82 2.85 1.40 -1.49
CA ASN A 82 2.91 1.11 -0.07
C ASN A 82 2.65 2.35 0.80
N VAL A 83 3.21 3.51 0.44
CA VAL A 83 2.95 4.77 1.15
C VAL A 83 1.48 5.18 1.05
N MET A 84 0.87 5.11 -0.13
CA MET A 84 -0.56 5.41 -0.30
C MET A 84 -1.45 4.48 0.55
N LEU A 85 -1.10 3.20 0.64
CA LEU A 85 -1.83 2.28 1.51
C LEU A 85 -1.68 2.66 2.99
N GLN A 86 -0.53 3.20 3.40
CA GLN A 86 -0.33 3.67 4.78
C GLN A 86 -1.09 4.95 5.09
N CYS A 87 -1.42 5.79 4.10
CA CYS A 87 -2.28 6.96 4.26
C CYS A 87 -3.76 6.60 4.54
N LEU A 88 -4.19 5.40 4.19
CA LEU A 88 -5.51 4.89 4.57
C LEU A 88 -5.53 4.46 6.04
N ASP A 89 -6.66 4.65 6.72
CA ASP A 89 -6.88 4.01 8.01
C ASP A 89 -6.82 2.47 7.89
N ALA A 90 -6.63 1.77 9.00
CA ALA A 90 -6.39 0.32 8.98
C ALA A 90 -7.53 -0.47 8.34
N ASP A 91 -8.76 -0.09 8.62
CA ASP A 91 -9.93 -0.80 8.13
C ASP A 91 -10.16 -0.56 6.64
N SER A 92 -9.97 0.70 6.18
CA SER A 92 -10.03 1.08 4.77
C SER A 92 -8.91 0.43 3.98
N ARG A 93 -7.70 0.35 4.53
CA ARG A 93 -6.55 -0.33 3.95
C ARG A 93 -6.83 -1.83 3.77
N CYS A 94 -7.33 -2.52 4.80
CA CYS A 94 -7.69 -3.93 4.71
C CYS A 94 -8.76 -4.16 3.64
N ALA A 95 -9.79 -3.31 3.59
CA ALA A 95 -10.82 -3.42 2.56
C ALA A 95 -10.25 -3.19 1.15
N TYR A 96 -9.38 -2.20 0.99
CA TYR A 96 -8.73 -1.89 -0.30
C TYR A 96 -7.85 -3.06 -0.77
N VAL A 97 -7.00 -3.61 0.10
CA VAL A 97 -6.11 -4.74 -0.23
C VAL A 97 -6.94 -5.97 -0.62
N LEU A 98 -7.92 -6.35 0.20
CA LEU A 98 -8.77 -7.51 -0.11
C LEU A 98 -9.53 -7.33 -1.44
N GLY A 99 -10.16 -6.18 -1.66
CA GLY A 99 -11.06 -5.97 -2.80
C GLY A 99 -10.38 -5.49 -4.07
N THR A 100 -9.28 -4.72 -3.97
CA THR A 100 -8.62 -4.17 -5.15
C THR A 100 -7.44 -5.02 -5.60
N MET A 101 -6.61 -5.48 -4.66
CA MET A 101 -5.41 -6.26 -4.98
C MET A 101 -5.73 -7.75 -5.10
N PHE A 102 -6.44 -8.34 -4.12
CA PHE A 102 -6.74 -9.78 -4.11
C PHE A 102 -8.08 -10.14 -4.76
N LYS A 103 -8.91 -9.15 -5.15
CA LYS A 103 -10.21 -9.38 -5.80
C LYS A 103 -11.17 -10.27 -5.01
N VAL A 104 -11.06 -10.25 -3.69
CA VAL A 104 -11.95 -11.00 -2.81
C VAL A 104 -13.37 -10.43 -2.91
N ASP A 105 -14.36 -11.30 -3.03
CA ASP A 105 -15.78 -10.92 -3.08
C ASP A 105 -16.27 -10.32 -1.75
N SER A 106 -17.39 -9.60 -1.80
CA SER A 106 -17.87 -8.83 -0.66
C SER A 106 -18.38 -9.68 0.50
N VAL A 107 -18.83 -10.91 0.24
CA VAL A 107 -19.31 -11.82 1.29
C VAL A 107 -18.11 -12.35 2.06
N THR A 108 -17.14 -12.90 1.34
CA THR A 108 -15.88 -13.41 1.92
C THR A 108 -15.11 -12.32 2.65
N ALA A 109 -14.96 -11.14 2.03
CA ALA A 109 -14.23 -10.03 2.65
C ALA A 109 -14.95 -9.46 3.88
N GLY A 110 -16.27 -9.38 3.85
CA GLY A 110 -17.10 -9.02 5.01
C GLY A 110 -16.88 -9.97 6.19
N ASP A 111 -16.91 -11.27 5.92
CA ASP A 111 -16.66 -12.33 6.89
C ASP A 111 -15.22 -12.23 7.48
N VAL A 112 -14.21 -12.00 6.64
CA VAL A 112 -12.81 -11.81 7.08
C VAL A 112 -12.65 -10.59 7.99
N LEU A 113 -13.37 -9.50 7.70
CA LEU A 113 -13.27 -8.24 8.46
C LEU A 113 -14.24 -8.15 9.63
N GLY A 114 -15.19 -9.09 9.75
CA GLY A 114 -16.23 -9.08 10.78
C GLY A 114 -17.28 -7.99 10.58
N ILE A 115 -17.63 -7.67 9.32
CA ILE A 115 -18.62 -6.65 8.94
C ILE A 115 -19.58 -7.20 7.87
N THR A 116 -20.72 -6.51 7.67
CA THR A 116 -21.64 -6.92 6.61
C THR A 116 -21.06 -6.70 5.22
N PRO A 117 -21.47 -7.46 4.19
CA PRO A 117 -21.05 -7.24 2.80
C PRO A 117 -21.36 -5.83 2.30
N GLU A 118 -22.46 -5.21 2.75
CA GLU A 118 -22.83 -3.82 2.43
C GLU A 118 -21.82 -2.84 3.02
N ALA A 119 -21.51 -2.97 4.30
CA ALA A 119 -20.53 -2.12 4.99
C ALA A 119 -19.14 -2.24 4.34
N TYR A 120 -18.76 -3.46 3.95
CA TYR A 120 -17.53 -3.70 3.19
C TYR A 120 -17.53 -2.97 1.84
N ARG A 121 -18.59 -3.11 1.03
CA ARG A 121 -18.69 -2.45 -0.28
C ARG A 121 -18.59 -0.93 -0.15
N GLN A 122 -19.26 -0.34 0.84
CA GLN A 122 -19.20 1.10 1.11
C GLN A 122 -17.79 1.54 1.52
N ARG A 123 -17.13 0.78 2.39
CA ARG A 123 -15.76 1.06 2.84
C ARG A 123 -14.77 0.96 1.68
N LEU A 124 -14.85 -0.09 0.88
CA LEU A 124 -14.01 -0.28 -0.31
C LEU A 124 -14.21 0.83 -1.34
N SER A 125 -15.47 1.22 -1.59
CA SER A 125 -15.79 2.33 -2.50
C SER A 125 -15.15 3.63 -2.06
N ARG A 126 -15.28 3.98 -0.78
CA ARG A 126 -14.64 5.18 -0.21
C ARG A 126 -13.12 5.12 -0.32
N ALA A 127 -12.50 4.00 0.07
CA ALA A 127 -11.06 3.85 -0.03
C ALA A 127 -10.55 3.98 -1.47
N ARG A 128 -11.26 3.37 -2.44
CA ARG A 128 -10.93 3.52 -3.87
C ARG A 128 -11.04 4.96 -4.35
N LYS A 129 -12.10 5.66 -3.93
CA LYS A 129 -12.31 7.07 -4.27
C LYS A 129 -11.17 7.93 -3.76
N THR A 130 -10.81 7.81 -2.48
CA THR A 130 -9.70 8.57 -1.88
C THR A 130 -8.37 8.33 -2.61
N VAL A 131 -8.03 7.07 -2.92
CA VAL A 131 -6.81 6.76 -3.68
C VAL A 131 -6.87 7.31 -5.10
N ALA A 132 -8.02 7.20 -5.78
CA ALA A 132 -8.20 7.73 -7.13
C ALA A 132 -8.09 9.26 -7.19
N GLU A 133 -8.67 9.97 -6.22
CA GLU A 133 -8.56 11.43 -6.09
C GLU A 133 -7.10 11.86 -5.89
N PHE A 134 -6.36 11.17 -5.03
CA PHE A 134 -4.94 11.44 -4.84
C PHE A 134 -4.12 11.18 -6.11
N LEU A 135 -4.34 10.05 -6.77
CA LEU A 135 -3.66 9.73 -8.03
C LEU A 135 -3.98 10.76 -9.12
N GLY A 136 -5.25 11.18 -9.24
CA GLY A 136 -5.69 12.19 -10.19
C GLY A 136 -5.07 13.58 -9.95
N ALA A 137 -4.79 13.91 -8.68
CA ALA A 137 -4.18 15.19 -8.31
C ALA A 137 -2.66 15.23 -8.52
N TYR A 138 -1.97 14.11 -8.32
CA TYR A 138 -0.51 14.11 -8.22
C TYR A 138 0.22 13.19 -9.18
N CYS A 139 -0.35 12.05 -9.58
CA CYS A 139 0.36 10.96 -10.25
C CYS A 139 0.07 10.91 -11.75
N GLN A 140 1.11 10.75 -12.58
CA GLN A 140 0.93 10.56 -14.04
C GLN A 140 0.03 9.35 -14.39
N HIS A 141 0.03 8.31 -13.56
CA HIS A 141 -0.85 7.14 -13.76
C HIS A 141 -2.32 7.44 -13.44
N GLY A 142 -2.61 8.55 -12.76
CA GLY A 142 -3.95 9.08 -12.55
C GLY A 142 -4.32 10.21 -13.49
N GLY A 143 -3.41 10.59 -14.43
CA GLY A 143 -3.62 11.66 -15.39
C GLY A 143 -3.03 13.02 -14.98
N ALA A 144 -2.39 13.14 -13.81
CA ALA A 144 -1.69 14.35 -13.42
C ALA A 144 -0.29 14.42 -14.03
N GLU A 145 0.21 15.64 -14.25
CA GLU A 145 1.59 15.87 -14.75
C GLU A 145 2.60 16.17 -13.64
N THR A 146 2.13 16.29 -12.40
CA THR A 146 2.93 16.73 -11.25
C THR A 146 4.05 15.76 -10.91
N CYS A 147 3.77 14.45 -10.89
CA CYS A 147 4.73 13.43 -10.51
C CYS A 147 4.85 12.34 -11.59
N SER A 148 6.08 12.07 -12.02
CA SER A 148 6.42 10.85 -12.75
C SER A 148 7.45 10.04 -11.99
N CYS A 149 7.31 8.71 -12.01
CA CYS A 149 8.23 7.84 -11.26
C CYS A 149 9.67 8.03 -11.73
N GLU A 150 9.91 8.14 -13.04
CA GLU A 150 11.25 8.33 -13.59
C GLU A 150 11.91 9.63 -13.12
N ARG A 151 11.15 10.74 -13.09
CA ARG A 151 11.69 12.04 -12.64
C ARG A 151 12.03 12.05 -11.15
N ARG A 152 11.34 11.23 -10.35
CA ARG A 152 11.54 11.18 -8.90
C ARG A 152 12.58 10.16 -8.43
N VAL A 153 13.16 9.35 -9.30
CA VAL A 153 14.17 8.33 -8.95
C VAL A 153 15.30 8.94 -8.11
N ASN A 154 15.95 9.98 -8.62
CA ASN A 154 17.11 10.58 -7.94
C ASN A 154 16.76 11.19 -6.57
N PHE A 155 15.59 11.84 -6.47
CA PHE A 155 15.12 12.36 -5.19
C PHE A 155 14.80 11.24 -4.19
N ALA A 156 14.25 10.13 -4.66
CA ALA A 156 13.98 8.97 -3.82
C ALA A 156 15.30 8.33 -3.30
N ILE A 157 16.33 8.29 -4.14
CA ILE A 157 17.68 7.83 -3.72
C ILE A 157 18.28 8.81 -2.71
N ALA A 158 18.27 10.10 -3.00
CA ALA A 158 18.82 11.13 -2.11
C ALA A 158 18.14 11.16 -0.73
N THR A 159 16.86 10.78 -0.68
CA THR A 159 16.08 10.71 0.57
C THR A 159 16.04 9.30 1.18
N HIS A 160 16.89 8.38 0.73
CA HIS A 160 17.01 7.00 1.22
C HIS A 160 15.69 6.17 1.15
N ARG A 161 14.83 6.50 0.20
CA ARG A 161 13.58 5.74 -0.07
C ARG A 161 13.76 4.69 -1.16
N LEU A 162 14.87 4.75 -1.88
CA LEU A 162 15.24 3.83 -2.94
C LEU A 162 16.73 3.57 -2.85
N ALA A 163 17.14 2.30 -2.87
CA ALA A 163 18.54 1.90 -2.87
C ALA A 163 18.85 1.21 -4.21
N PRO A 164 19.65 1.80 -5.11
CA PRO A 164 19.86 1.28 -6.45
C PRO A 164 20.38 -0.16 -6.50
N HIS A 165 21.21 -0.55 -5.52
CA HIS A 165 21.80 -1.89 -5.44
C HIS A 165 21.10 -2.84 -4.48
N ASN A 166 19.94 -2.46 -3.94
CA ASN A 166 19.16 -3.29 -3.04
C ASN A 166 17.67 -3.16 -3.34
N LEU A 167 17.28 -3.56 -4.54
CA LEU A 167 15.88 -3.56 -4.98
C LEU A 167 15.15 -4.75 -4.38
N GLU A 168 13.87 -4.58 -4.07
CA GLU A 168 13.00 -5.64 -3.53
C GLU A 168 12.40 -6.52 -4.63
N TYR A 169 12.41 -6.04 -5.90
CA TYR A 169 11.77 -6.68 -7.05
C TYR A 169 12.66 -6.71 -8.29
#